data_1439f5d540a4e7bf4f4069df1d442708
#
_entry.id   1439f5d540a4e7bf4f4069df1d442708
#
_cell.length_a   1.000
_cell.length_b   1.000
_cell.length_c   1.000
_cell.angle_alpha   90.00
_cell.angle_beta   90.00
_cell.angle_gamma   90.00
#
_symmetry.space_group_name_H-M   'P 1'
#
loop_
_entity.id
_entity.type
_entity.pdbx_description
1 polymer ?
#
loop_
_entity_poly.entity_id
_entity_poly.type
_entity_poly.pdbx_seq_one_letter_code
_entity_poly.pdbx_strand_id
1 'polypeptide(L)'
;MIIVVTGPSGCGKSTLIRRVQNGLDGLSFSVSHTTRPPRGSEVQGREYYFVSENRFRRMAAAGRFVEWAVVHGHLYGTSAKELRDKGRSGDVVMDIDVQGARQIRRKFPEAVLIFVMPPVFGELKKRLEGRKEDGPEVIAARLERAREEIRDCGRFDYIVINDDLERASQDLISVIRGQRCRRDRQETAVRSILKSFGRSGRPSIRKKG
;
A
#
# COMPACT_ATOMS: atom_id res chain seq x y z
N MET A 1 -10.35 -3.27 2.27
CA MET A 1 -9.15 -4.15 2.10
C MET A 1 -7.89 -3.35 2.35
N ILE A 2 -6.86 -3.96 2.95
CA ILE A 2 -5.53 -3.33 3.11
C ILE A 2 -4.64 -3.82 1.96
N ILE A 3 -4.00 -2.86 1.28
CA ILE A 3 -3.08 -3.11 0.17
C ILE A 3 -1.74 -2.48 0.56
N VAL A 4 -0.70 -3.27 0.62
CA VAL A 4 0.66 -2.80 0.88
C VAL A 4 1.44 -2.79 -0.43
N VAL A 5 1.95 -1.65 -0.80
CA VAL A 5 2.87 -1.49 -1.92
C VAL A 5 4.24 -1.18 -1.37
N THR A 6 5.20 -2.05 -1.64
CA THR A 6 6.59 -1.89 -1.20
C THR A 6 7.55 -2.13 -2.35
N GLY A 7 8.84 -1.97 -2.10
CA GLY A 7 9.90 -2.15 -3.08
C GLY A 7 11.01 -1.14 -2.87
N PRO A 8 12.13 -1.27 -3.57
CA PRO A 8 13.31 -0.45 -3.34
C PRO A 8 13.05 1.04 -3.50
N SER A 9 13.82 1.84 -2.77
CA SER A 9 13.82 3.29 -2.97
C SER A 9 14.19 3.62 -4.42
N GLY A 10 13.39 4.50 -5.06
CA GLY A 10 13.62 4.86 -6.47
C GLY A 10 12.91 3.98 -7.51
N CYS A 11 12.24 2.88 -7.12
CA CYS A 11 11.51 2.03 -8.08
C CYS A 11 10.20 2.65 -8.61
N GLY A 12 9.79 3.85 -8.14
CA GLY A 12 8.63 4.57 -8.66
C GLY A 12 7.29 4.32 -7.95
N LYS A 13 7.29 3.73 -6.75
CA LYS A 13 6.07 3.42 -5.98
C LYS A 13 5.08 4.57 -5.87
N SER A 14 5.53 5.71 -5.37
CA SER A 14 4.63 6.84 -5.09
C SER A 14 3.99 7.40 -6.36
N THR A 15 4.71 7.40 -7.49
CA THR A 15 4.16 7.79 -8.80
C THR A 15 3.11 6.79 -9.26
N LEU A 16 3.40 5.50 -9.12
CA LEU A 16 2.51 4.41 -9.47
C LEU A 16 1.21 4.46 -8.64
N ILE A 17 1.34 4.62 -7.32
CA ILE A 17 0.20 4.70 -6.41
C ILE A 17 -0.71 5.88 -6.75
N ARG A 18 -0.14 7.08 -6.98
CA ARG A 18 -0.92 8.27 -7.38
C ARG A 18 -1.71 8.02 -8.66
N ARG A 19 -1.08 7.40 -9.65
CA ARG A 19 -1.74 7.09 -10.92
C ARG A 19 -2.90 6.10 -10.73
N VAL A 20 -2.69 5.06 -9.94
CA VAL A 20 -3.72 4.06 -9.62
C VAL A 20 -4.87 4.67 -8.83
N GLN A 21 -4.61 5.58 -7.88
CA GLN A 21 -5.66 6.28 -7.15
C GLN A 21 -6.58 7.11 -8.07
N ASN A 22 -6.01 7.73 -9.10
CA ASN A 22 -6.78 8.50 -10.09
C ASN A 22 -7.60 7.61 -11.04
N GLY A 23 -7.22 6.36 -11.20
CA GLY A 23 -7.85 5.38 -12.11
C GLY A 23 -8.74 4.34 -11.43
N LEU A 24 -8.87 4.38 -10.10
CA LEU A 24 -9.59 3.35 -9.34
C LEU A 24 -10.38 3.92 -8.17
N ASP A 25 -11.72 3.94 -8.32
CA ASP A 25 -12.62 4.41 -7.28
C ASP A 25 -12.54 3.57 -5.99
N GLY A 26 -12.79 4.23 -4.86
CA GLY A 26 -12.84 3.57 -3.55
C GLY A 26 -11.46 3.15 -3.02
N LEU A 27 -10.36 3.75 -3.52
CA LEU A 27 -8.99 3.53 -3.04
C LEU A 27 -8.46 4.78 -2.35
N SER A 28 -8.22 4.69 -1.05
CA SER A 28 -7.64 5.76 -0.22
C SER A 28 -6.16 5.51 0.04
N PHE A 29 -5.34 6.58 0.05
CA PHE A 29 -3.93 6.51 0.46
C PHE A 29 -3.79 6.71 1.96
N SER A 30 -3.01 5.86 2.61
CA SER A 30 -2.67 5.99 4.02
C SER A 30 -1.41 6.82 4.20
N VAL A 31 -1.54 7.96 4.88
CA VAL A 31 -0.43 8.88 5.12
C VAL A 31 0.35 8.43 6.36
N SER A 32 1.62 8.12 6.17
CA SER A 32 2.52 7.72 7.26
C SER A 32 3.08 8.92 8.03
N HIS A 33 3.40 8.71 9.30
CA HIS A 33 4.19 9.64 10.10
C HIS A 33 5.67 9.43 9.81
N THR A 34 6.45 10.52 9.85
CA THR A 34 7.92 10.45 9.72
C THR A 34 8.62 11.50 10.58
N THR A 35 9.84 11.17 11.01
CA THR A 35 10.74 12.12 11.66
C THR A 35 11.71 12.80 10.69
N ARG A 36 11.66 12.41 9.41
CA ARG A 36 12.41 13.08 8.35
C ARG A 36 11.84 14.48 8.12
N PRO A 37 12.68 15.50 7.96
CA PRO A 37 12.19 16.82 7.54
C PRO A 37 11.54 16.76 6.14
N PRO A 38 10.57 17.66 5.85
CA PRO A 38 9.97 17.76 4.52
C PRO A 38 11.03 18.03 3.45
N ARG A 39 10.82 17.51 2.24
CA ARG A 39 11.63 17.78 1.05
C ARG A 39 10.83 18.56 0.03
N GLY A 40 11.46 19.57 -0.57
CA GLY A 40 10.85 20.34 -1.66
C GLY A 40 9.42 20.80 -1.36
N SER A 41 8.46 20.34 -2.15
CA SER A 41 7.04 20.71 -2.05
C SER A 41 6.19 19.74 -1.22
N GLU A 42 6.79 18.88 -0.39
CA GLU A 42 6.05 17.97 0.48
C GLU A 42 5.23 18.74 1.52
N VAL A 43 3.97 18.36 1.71
CA VAL A 43 3.00 19.06 2.57
C VAL A 43 2.57 18.16 3.73
N GLN A 44 2.50 18.75 4.92
CA GLN A 44 1.98 18.12 6.13
C GLN A 44 0.60 17.50 5.90
N GLY A 45 0.47 16.19 6.19
CA GLY A 45 -0.80 15.46 6.07
C GLY A 45 -1.19 15.04 4.65
N ARG A 46 -0.35 15.33 3.64
CA ARG A 46 -0.53 14.90 2.26
C ARG A 46 0.49 13.80 1.89
N GLU A 47 1.78 14.10 1.92
CA GLU A 47 2.84 13.12 1.70
C GLU A 47 3.14 12.35 2.98
N TYR A 48 3.33 13.08 4.10
CA TYR A 48 3.60 12.53 5.42
C TYR A 48 3.00 13.42 6.52
N TYR A 49 2.79 12.83 7.70
CA TYR A 49 2.69 13.56 8.96
C TYR A 49 4.10 13.75 9.51
N PHE A 50 4.69 14.93 9.30
CA PHE A 50 6.03 15.26 9.81
C PHE A 50 5.94 15.56 11.29
N VAL A 51 6.67 14.81 12.11
CA VAL A 51 6.64 14.92 13.57
C VAL A 51 8.05 14.90 14.15
N SER A 52 8.24 15.49 15.33
CA SER A 52 9.51 15.35 16.05
C SER A 52 9.74 13.91 16.50
N GLU A 53 11.01 13.53 16.64
CA GLU A 53 11.37 12.19 17.10
C GLU A 53 10.76 11.86 18.46
N ASN A 54 10.77 12.80 19.38
CA ASN A 54 10.14 12.64 20.70
C ASN A 54 8.64 12.35 20.62
N ARG A 55 7.92 13.03 19.69
CA ARG A 55 6.50 12.76 19.45
C ARG A 55 6.30 11.38 18.84
N PHE A 56 7.11 11.00 17.86
CA PHE A 56 7.03 9.69 17.24
C PHE A 56 7.25 8.57 18.26
N ARG A 57 8.32 8.67 19.06
CA ARG A 57 8.65 7.68 20.11
C ARG A 57 7.55 7.55 21.15
N ARG A 58 6.93 8.64 21.59
CA ARG A 58 5.75 8.59 22.47
C ARG A 58 4.57 7.87 21.82
N MET A 59 4.31 8.11 20.53
CA MET A 59 3.26 7.41 19.79
C MET A 59 3.56 5.91 19.68
N ALA A 60 4.81 5.54 19.40
CA ALA A 60 5.24 4.14 19.33
C ALA A 60 5.10 3.43 20.70
N ALA A 61 5.57 4.05 21.78
CA ALA A 61 5.44 3.52 23.14
C ALA A 61 3.96 3.35 23.56
N ALA A 62 3.07 4.24 23.10
CA ALA A 62 1.63 4.15 23.34
C ALA A 62 0.92 3.16 22.40
N GLY A 63 1.62 2.37 21.58
CA GLY A 63 1.05 1.39 20.67
C GLY A 63 0.16 1.98 19.56
N ARG A 64 0.37 3.26 19.20
CA ARG A 64 -0.50 3.95 18.23
C ARG A 64 -0.24 3.56 16.78
N PHE A 65 0.87 2.89 16.47
CA PHE A 65 1.23 2.46 15.13
C PHE A 65 0.82 1.01 14.86
N VAL A 66 0.26 0.76 13.67
CA VAL A 66 0.04 -0.59 13.14
C VAL A 66 1.35 -1.21 12.68
N GLU A 67 2.24 -0.40 12.15
CA GLU A 67 3.63 -0.72 11.79
C GLU A 67 4.50 0.51 11.98
N TRP A 68 5.79 0.31 12.22
CA TRP A 68 6.81 1.36 12.12
C TRP A 68 8.19 0.75 11.90
N ALA A 69 9.08 1.52 11.27
CA ALA A 69 10.45 1.10 10.97
C ALA A 69 11.42 2.27 10.97
N VAL A 70 12.72 1.96 11.06
CA VAL A 70 13.80 2.91 10.80
C VAL A 70 14.25 2.75 9.35
N VAL A 71 14.14 3.84 8.58
CA VAL A 71 14.53 3.86 7.17
C VAL A 71 15.47 5.03 6.94
N HIS A 72 16.70 4.77 6.50
CA HIS A 72 17.74 5.78 6.29
C HIS A 72 17.93 6.74 7.49
N GLY A 73 17.96 6.21 8.71
CA GLY A 73 18.15 6.99 9.93
C GLY A 73 16.92 7.75 10.45
N HIS A 74 15.78 7.68 9.76
CA HIS A 74 14.54 8.30 10.16
C HIS A 74 13.47 7.27 10.51
N LEU A 75 12.56 7.65 11.40
CA LEU A 75 11.41 6.83 11.79
C LEU A 75 10.26 7.07 10.83
N TYR A 76 9.60 5.98 10.42
CA TYR A 76 8.38 5.99 9.62
C TYR A 76 7.37 5.05 10.25
N GLY A 77 6.08 5.38 10.19
CA GLY A 77 5.05 4.50 10.73
C GLY A 77 3.64 4.94 10.41
N THR A 78 2.77 3.97 10.24
CA THR A 78 1.35 4.18 9.95
C THR A 78 0.54 4.04 11.22
N SER A 79 -0.25 5.07 11.56
CA SER A 79 -1.08 5.00 12.76
C SER A 79 -2.33 4.15 12.56
N ALA A 80 -2.76 3.46 13.63
CA ALA A 80 -4.00 2.70 13.63
C ALA A 80 -5.24 3.58 13.34
N LYS A 81 -5.18 4.86 13.74
CA LYS A 81 -6.24 5.84 13.46
C LYS A 81 -6.34 6.11 11.96
N GLU A 82 -5.21 6.41 11.31
CA GLU A 82 -5.16 6.67 9.86
C GLU A 82 -5.74 5.51 9.07
N LEU A 83 -5.28 4.29 9.37
CA LEU A 83 -5.74 3.09 8.67
C LEU A 83 -7.25 2.87 8.85
N ARG A 84 -7.80 3.08 10.06
CA ARG A 84 -9.25 2.97 10.30
C ARG A 84 -10.05 4.04 9.58
N ASP A 85 -9.61 5.30 9.65
CA ASP A 85 -10.34 6.43 9.07
C ASP A 85 -10.42 6.30 7.54
N LYS A 86 -9.31 5.94 6.90
CA LYS A 86 -9.25 5.68 5.45
C LYS A 86 -10.01 4.41 5.05
N GLY A 87 -9.98 3.38 5.88
CA GLY A 87 -10.68 2.11 5.63
C GLY A 87 -12.21 2.20 5.65
N ARG A 88 -12.79 3.29 6.21
CA ARG A 88 -14.25 3.49 6.20
C ARG A 88 -14.82 3.75 4.81
N SER A 89 -14.04 4.33 3.93
CA SER A 89 -14.46 4.71 2.57
C SER A 89 -14.12 3.67 1.50
N GLY A 90 -13.49 2.54 1.87
CA GLY A 90 -13.13 1.51 0.91
C GLY A 90 -11.79 0.85 1.19
N ASP A 91 -11.05 0.58 0.11
CA ASP A 91 -9.72 0.00 0.20
C ASP A 91 -8.68 1.05 0.61
N VAL A 92 -7.63 0.60 1.29
CA VAL A 92 -6.53 1.46 1.71
C VAL A 92 -5.22 0.95 1.14
N VAL A 93 -4.51 1.81 0.41
CA VAL A 93 -3.16 1.54 -0.07
C VAL A 93 -2.13 2.22 0.84
N MET A 94 -1.09 1.48 1.20
CA MET A 94 0.03 1.89 2.05
C MET A 94 1.33 1.82 1.23
N ASP A 95 2.13 2.90 1.23
CA ASP A 95 3.52 2.92 0.72
C ASP A 95 4.46 2.79 1.91
N ILE A 96 4.92 1.58 2.19
CA ILE A 96 5.77 1.26 3.33
C ILE A 96 6.96 0.38 2.92
N ASP A 97 7.97 0.30 3.76
CA ASP A 97 9.14 -0.55 3.50
C ASP A 97 8.87 -2.03 3.82
N VAL A 98 9.82 -2.89 3.49
CA VAL A 98 9.71 -4.36 3.72
C VAL A 98 9.55 -4.73 5.20
N GLN A 99 10.09 -3.92 6.13
CA GLN A 99 9.96 -4.17 7.56
C GLN A 99 8.52 -3.90 8.02
N GLY A 100 7.94 -2.78 7.56
CA GLY A 100 6.54 -2.43 7.78
C GLY A 100 5.60 -3.46 7.15
N ALA A 101 5.87 -3.88 5.91
CA ALA A 101 5.09 -4.91 5.23
C ALA A 101 5.04 -6.23 6.02
N ARG A 102 6.16 -6.66 6.61
CA ARG A 102 6.20 -7.85 7.48
C ARG A 102 5.35 -7.69 8.75
N GLN A 103 5.32 -6.49 9.33
CA GLN A 103 4.47 -6.19 10.50
C GLN A 103 2.99 -6.21 10.13
N ILE A 104 2.63 -5.63 8.97
CA ILE A 104 1.26 -5.67 8.46
C ILE A 104 0.82 -7.11 8.20
N ARG A 105 1.63 -7.94 7.53
CA ARG A 105 1.30 -9.36 7.28
C ARG A 105 1.01 -10.13 8.57
N ARG A 106 1.73 -9.84 9.67
CA ARG A 106 1.50 -10.51 10.96
C ARG A 106 0.19 -10.06 11.62
N LYS A 107 -0.16 -8.77 11.51
CA LYS A 107 -1.35 -8.19 12.15
C LYS A 107 -2.62 -8.35 11.31
N PHE A 108 -2.48 -8.38 9.99
CA PHE A 108 -3.54 -8.45 9.00
C PHE A 108 -3.18 -9.51 7.95
N PRO A 109 -3.37 -10.80 8.25
CA PRO A 109 -3.00 -11.89 7.32
C PRO A 109 -3.68 -11.80 5.96
N GLU A 110 -4.87 -11.17 5.90
CA GLU A 110 -5.67 -10.93 4.70
C GLU A 110 -5.20 -9.74 3.85
N ALA A 111 -4.22 -8.95 4.34
CA ALA A 111 -3.67 -7.83 3.58
C ALA A 111 -2.98 -8.33 2.29
N VAL A 112 -3.16 -7.57 1.21
CA VAL A 112 -2.54 -7.86 -0.09
C VAL A 112 -1.20 -7.16 -0.15
N LEU A 113 -0.12 -7.92 -0.24
CA LEU A 113 1.24 -7.40 -0.29
C LEU A 113 1.77 -7.43 -1.73
N ILE A 114 2.12 -6.28 -2.26
CA ILE A 114 2.58 -6.09 -3.63
C ILE A 114 4.00 -5.52 -3.61
N PHE A 115 4.92 -6.19 -4.30
CA PHE A 115 6.29 -5.73 -4.43
C PHE A 115 6.51 -5.09 -5.80
N VAL A 116 6.93 -3.83 -5.82
CA VAL A 116 7.25 -3.11 -7.05
C VAL A 116 8.75 -3.23 -7.32
N MET A 117 9.11 -3.76 -8.48
CA MET A 117 10.49 -3.95 -8.90
C MET A 117 10.88 -2.98 -10.02
N PRO A 118 12.11 -2.47 -10.04
CA PRO A 118 12.68 -1.88 -11.25
C PRO A 118 12.97 -2.99 -12.26
N PRO A 119 12.99 -2.73 -13.58
CA PRO A 119 13.26 -3.75 -14.59
C PRO A 119 14.68 -4.31 -14.50
N VAL A 120 15.64 -3.45 -14.20
CA VAL A 120 17.05 -3.82 -14.01
C VAL A 120 17.72 -2.86 -13.02
N PHE A 121 18.83 -3.31 -12.42
CA PHE A 121 19.60 -2.51 -11.45
C PHE A 121 20.10 -1.18 -12.02
N GLY A 122 20.57 -1.19 -13.28
CA GLY A 122 21.05 0.02 -13.95
C GLY A 122 20.00 1.12 -14.08
N GLU A 123 18.73 0.73 -14.29
CA GLU A 123 17.62 1.67 -14.36
C GLU A 123 17.29 2.28 -12.99
N LEU A 124 17.36 1.48 -11.93
CA LEU A 124 17.22 2.00 -10.57
C LEU A 124 18.30 3.01 -10.23
N LYS A 125 19.56 2.73 -10.60
CA LYS A 125 20.68 3.64 -10.41
C LYS A 125 20.43 4.97 -11.12
N LYS A 126 20.08 4.96 -12.40
CA LYS A 126 19.74 6.17 -13.17
C LYS A 126 18.62 6.99 -12.51
N ARG A 127 17.55 6.33 -12.03
CA ARG A 127 16.43 6.99 -11.35
C ARG A 127 16.83 7.66 -10.04
N LEU A 128 17.76 7.08 -9.27
CA LEU A 128 18.28 7.67 -8.04
C LEU A 128 19.22 8.86 -8.34
N GLU A 129 20.12 8.73 -9.31
CA GLU A 129 21.02 9.80 -9.72
C GLU A 129 20.26 11.00 -10.33
N GLY A 130 19.22 10.74 -11.12
CA GLY A 130 18.42 11.75 -11.80
C GLY A 130 17.64 12.69 -10.88
N ARG A 131 17.41 12.32 -9.62
CA ARG A 131 16.69 13.17 -8.65
C ARG A 131 17.48 14.38 -8.16
N LYS A 132 18.80 14.34 -8.25
CA LYS A 132 19.72 15.41 -7.79
C LYS A 132 19.51 15.84 -6.33
N GLU A 133 18.92 14.99 -5.51
CA GLU A 133 18.59 15.25 -4.10
C GLU A 133 19.64 14.70 -3.14
N ASP A 134 20.46 13.75 -3.59
CA ASP A 134 21.39 12.99 -2.75
C ASP A 134 22.80 12.99 -3.33
N GLY A 135 23.80 13.02 -2.47
CA GLY A 135 25.20 12.85 -2.86
C GLY A 135 25.55 11.40 -3.25
N PRO A 136 26.70 11.19 -3.91
CA PRO A 136 27.12 9.87 -4.41
C PRO A 136 27.14 8.77 -3.35
N GLU A 137 27.58 9.08 -2.13
CA GLU A 137 27.66 8.14 -1.02
C GLU A 137 26.25 7.67 -0.55
N VAL A 138 25.29 8.61 -0.52
CA VAL A 138 23.89 8.30 -0.16
C VAL A 138 23.26 7.43 -1.23
N ILE A 139 23.53 7.72 -2.51
CA ILE A 139 23.05 6.90 -3.64
C ILE A 139 23.63 5.49 -3.54
N ALA A 140 24.94 5.35 -3.28
CA ALA A 140 25.58 4.05 -3.13
C ALA A 140 24.95 3.22 -1.99
N ALA A 141 24.72 3.84 -0.82
CA ALA A 141 24.06 3.19 0.30
C ALA A 141 22.61 2.76 -0.01
N ARG A 142 21.85 3.58 -0.77
CA ARG A 142 20.49 3.23 -1.23
C ARG A 142 20.50 2.07 -2.22
N LEU A 143 21.47 2.01 -3.12
CA LEU A 143 21.60 0.93 -4.09
C LEU A 143 21.94 -0.40 -3.40
N GLU A 144 22.81 -0.38 -2.39
CA GLU A 144 23.14 -1.59 -1.63
C GLU A 144 21.91 -2.09 -0.87
N ARG A 145 21.20 -1.19 -0.19
CA ARG A 145 19.95 -1.55 0.47
C ARG A 145 18.90 -2.09 -0.50
N ALA A 146 18.80 -1.52 -1.70
CA ALA A 146 17.89 -2.03 -2.73
C ALA A 146 18.19 -3.48 -3.13
N ARG A 147 19.47 -3.88 -3.15
CA ARG A 147 19.88 -5.27 -3.39
C ARG A 147 19.40 -6.22 -2.29
N GLU A 148 19.40 -5.74 -1.04
CA GLU A 148 18.88 -6.52 0.09
C GLU A 148 17.34 -6.61 0.03
N GLU A 149 16.65 -5.49 -0.21
CA GLU A 149 15.20 -5.42 -0.26
C GLU A 149 14.61 -6.30 -1.37
N ILE A 150 15.26 -6.37 -2.54
CA ILE A 150 14.80 -7.21 -3.66
C ILE A 150 14.80 -8.71 -3.30
N ARG A 151 15.71 -9.16 -2.45
CA ARG A 151 15.74 -10.58 -2.01
C ARG A 151 14.50 -10.99 -1.22
N ASP A 152 13.79 -10.03 -0.63
CA ASP A 152 12.55 -10.28 0.10
C ASP A 152 11.31 -10.44 -0.80
N CYS A 153 11.42 -10.22 -2.11
CA CYS A 153 10.28 -10.23 -3.04
C CYS A 153 9.45 -11.53 -2.99
N GLY A 154 10.07 -12.68 -2.72
CA GLY A 154 9.38 -13.97 -2.60
C GLY A 154 8.40 -14.08 -1.39
N ARG A 155 8.33 -13.06 -0.53
CA ARG A 155 7.40 -12.99 0.61
C ARG A 155 6.12 -12.22 0.32
N PHE A 156 5.98 -11.72 -0.91
CA PHE A 156 4.85 -10.90 -1.35
C PHE A 156 3.89 -11.71 -2.21
N ASP A 157 2.63 -11.30 -2.23
CA ASP A 157 1.59 -12.01 -2.99
C ASP A 157 1.69 -11.72 -4.49
N TYR A 158 2.18 -10.51 -4.84
CA TYR A 158 2.30 -10.05 -6.22
C TYR A 158 3.59 -9.28 -6.44
N ILE A 159 4.11 -9.38 -7.66
CA ILE A 159 5.25 -8.57 -8.12
C ILE A 159 4.78 -7.75 -9.32
N VAL A 160 5.01 -6.43 -9.27
CA VAL A 160 4.76 -5.51 -10.38
C VAL A 160 6.11 -4.96 -10.85
N ILE A 161 6.45 -5.20 -12.12
CA ILE A 161 7.68 -4.68 -12.72
C ILE A 161 7.40 -3.30 -13.29
N ASN A 162 8.04 -2.27 -12.75
CA ASN A 162 7.87 -0.88 -13.19
C ASN A 162 8.94 -0.49 -14.20
N ASP A 163 8.84 -1.07 -15.39
CA ASP A 163 9.62 -0.72 -16.57
C ASP A 163 8.93 0.37 -17.41
N ASP A 164 7.62 0.23 -17.60
CA ASP A 164 6.72 1.22 -18.18
C ASP A 164 5.63 1.59 -17.18
N LEU A 165 5.45 2.89 -16.94
CA LEU A 165 4.54 3.40 -15.90
C LEU A 165 3.07 3.07 -16.21
N GLU A 166 2.66 3.11 -17.49
CA GLU A 166 1.28 2.80 -17.90
C GLU A 166 0.98 1.35 -17.63
N ARG A 167 1.82 0.45 -18.15
CA ARG A 167 1.69 -0.99 -17.97
C ARG A 167 1.69 -1.38 -16.49
N ALA A 168 2.67 -0.91 -15.73
CA ALA A 168 2.75 -1.18 -14.29
C ALA A 168 1.54 -0.66 -13.52
N SER A 169 0.93 0.47 -13.96
CA SER A 169 -0.30 0.99 -13.38
C SER A 169 -1.48 0.07 -13.67
N GLN A 170 -1.60 -0.42 -14.88
CA GLN A 170 -2.66 -1.37 -15.27
C GLN A 170 -2.51 -2.72 -14.56
N ASP A 171 -1.29 -3.22 -14.39
CA ASP A 171 -1.02 -4.42 -13.62
C ASP A 171 -1.45 -4.26 -12.16
N LEU A 172 -1.09 -3.14 -11.52
CA LEU A 172 -1.48 -2.86 -10.14
C LEU A 172 -3.01 -2.70 -9.99
N ILE A 173 -3.67 -2.02 -10.92
CA ILE A 173 -5.14 -1.90 -10.98
C ILE A 173 -5.77 -3.29 -11.12
N SER A 174 -5.22 -4.14 -12.00
CA SER A 174 -5.73 -5.49 -12.25
C SER A 174 -5.64 -6.39 -11.02
N VAL A 175 -4.52 -6.31 -10.29
CA VAL A 175 -4.35 -7.00 -9.01
C VAL A 175 -5.42 -6.55 -8.00
N ILE A 176 -5.63 -5.24 -7.85
CA ILE A 176 -6.60 -4.69 -6.89
C ILE A 176 -8.03 -5.10 -7.29
N ARG A 177 -8.40 -4.99 -8.57
CA ARG A 177 -9.71 -5.41 -9.08
C ARG A 177 -9.94 -6.91 -8.88
N GLY A 178 -8.94 -7.75 -9.21
CA GLY A 178 -9.01 -9.19 -8.98
C GLY A 178 -9.20 -9.54 -7.50
N GLN A 179 -8.48 -8.85 -6.61
CA GLN A 179 -8.65 -9.02 -5.17
C GLN A 179 -10.04 -8.60 -4.66
N ARG A 180 -10.66 -7.57 -5.24
CA ARG A 180 -12.06 -7.19 -4.94
C ARG A 180 -13.05 -8.29 -5.35
N CYS A 181 -12.77 -9.02 -6.42
CA CYS A 181 -13.63 -10.08 -6.94
C CYS A 181 -13.47 -11.44 -6.24
N ARG A 182 -12.54 -11.58 -5.29
CA ARG A 182 -12.40 -12.83 -4.53
C ARG A 182 -13.70 -13.20 -3.82
N ARG A 183 -14.04 -14.48 -3.85
CA ARG A 183 -15.28 -15.02 -3.27
C ARG A 183 -15.48 -14.63 -1.80
N ASP A 184 -14.40 -14.76 -1.00
CA ASP A 184 -14.40 -14.42 0.42
C ASP A 184 -14.70 -12.93 0.69
N ARG A 185 -14.33 -12.05 -0.22
CA ARG A 185 -14.61 -10.60 -0.16
C ARG A 185 -15.97 -10.21 -0.71
N GLN A 186 -16.59 -11.06 -1.53
CA GLN A 186 -17.91 -10.85 -2.11
C GLN A 186 -19.04 -11.52 -1.28
N GLU A 187 -18.72 -12.13 -0.17
CA GLU A 187 -19.65 -12.97 0.58
C GLU A 187 -20.94 -12.22 0.99
N THR A 188 -20.81 -10.96 1.43
CA THR A 188 -21.97 -10.13 1.82
C THR A 188 -22.90 -9.85 0.63
N ALA A 189 -22.33 -9.47 -0.52
CA ALA A 189 -23.07 -9.21 -1.75
C ALA A 189 -23.75 -10.50 -2.24
N VAL A 190 -23.02 -11.61 -2.27
CA VAL A 190 -23.54 -12.93 -2.67
C VAL A 190 -24.70 -13.36 -1.77
N ARG A 191 -24.56 -13.23 -0.44
CA ARG A 191 -25.66 -13.54 0.49
C ARG A 191 -26.92 -12.68 0.24
N SER A 192 -26.73 -11.39 -0.07
CA SER A 192 -27.85 -10.49 -0.39
C SER A 192 -28.56 -10.91 -1.67
N ILE A 193 -27.79 -11.24 -2.72
CA ILE A 193 -28.32 -11.73 -3.99
C ILE A 193 -29.09 -13.04 -3.79
N LEU A 194 -28.51 -14.03 -3.12
CA LEU A 194 -29.17 -15.31 -2.84
C LEU A 194 -30.49 -15.14 -2.10
N LYS A 195 -30.58 -14.20 -1.12
CA LYS A 195 -31.82 -13.87 -0.43
C LYS A 195 -32.88 -13.31 -1.38
N SER A 196 -32.51 -12.55 -2.41
CA SER A 196 -33.46 -12.03 -3.39
C SER A 196 -34.05 -13.13 -4.25
N PHE A 197 -33.24 -14.11 -4.66
CA PHE A 197 -33.69 -15.26 -5.42
C PHE A 197 -34.63 -16.22 -4.60
N GLY A 198 -34.38 -16.36 -3.30
CA GLY A 198 -35.21 -17.19 -2.42
C GLY A 198 -36.58 -16.59 -2.08
N ARG A 199 -36.80 -15.29 -2.34
CA ARG A 199 -38.10 -14.61 -2.15
C ARG A 199 -39.04 -14.69 -3.35
N SER A 200 -38.56 -15.10 -4.51
CA SER A 200 -39.32 -15.22 -5.77
C SER A 200 -39.85 -16.65 -5.91
N GLY A 201 -40.97 -16.98 -5.26
CA GLY A 201 -41.62 -18.25 -5.58
C GLY A 201 -42.35 -18.97 -4.48
N ARG A 202 -43.36 -18.35 -3.86
CA ARG A 202 -44.56 -19.11 -3.45
C ARG A 202 -45.70 -18.64 -4.33
N PRO A 203 -46.11 -19.43 -5.36
CA PRO A 203 -47.37 -19.18 -5.99
C PRO A 203 -48.47 -19.35 -4.94
N SER A 204 -49.30 -18.31 -4.74
CA SER A 204 -50.50 -18.41 -3.94
C SER A 204 -51.42 -19.38 -4.63
N ILE A 205 -51.51 -20.61 -4.15
CA ILE A 205 -52.57 -21.54 -4.52
C ILE A 205 -53.86 -20.93 -3.97
N ARG A 206 -54.60 -20.20 -4.85
CA ARG A 206 -56.00 -19.86 -4.59
C ARG A 206 -56.77 -21.17 -4.48
N LYS A 207 -57.12 -21.56 -3.26
CA LYS A 207 -58.20 -22.54 -3.06
C LYS A 207 -59.47 -21.91 -3.61
N LYS A 208 -59.98 -22.44 -4.75
CA LYS A 208 -61.37 -22.25 -5.17
C LYS A 208 -62.19 -23.07 -4.19
N GLY A 209 -63.01 -22.41 -3.37
CA GLY A 209 -64.16 -22.96 -2.71
C GLY A 209 -65.35 -23.03 -3.68
#